data_8433e4da5f453332f34d7e4fc52ac482
#
_entry.id   8433e4da5f453332f34d7e4fc52ac482
#
_cell.length_a   1.000
_cell.length_b   1.000
_cell.length_c   1.000
_cell.angle_alpha   90.00
_cell.angle_beta   90.00
_cell.angle_gamma   90.00
#
_symmetry.space_group_name_H-M   'P 1'
#
loop_
_entity.id
_entity.type
_entity.pdbx_description
1 polymer ?
#
loop_
_entity_poly.entity_id
_entity_poly.type
_entity_poly.pdbx_seq_one_letter_code
_entity_poly.pdbx_strand_id
1 'polypeptide(L)'
;MGEHIFFENSWGAFTVASRGASLLSLRIGGRELLHDFGNQWQDWASGAVMFPFPVRMSSGTVMKFEGAEYHWPINDEKHRAALHGLTPWEEFELTQIANGIQASWTYDGAKDFYPFPCKLTITYILSQEGLSLSCRVQNLGTTSLPYHMGWHPYFKTNAPALNPVPAHRLKKNEVSHPGEKIPFEGFDWTEEVDGAFFMDSIKHGDTT
;
A
#
# COMPACT_ATOMS: atom_id res chain seq x y z
N MET A 1 9.98 18.62 2.93
CA MET A 1 9.47 17.87 1.77
C MET A 1 10.39 16.67 1.62
N GLY A 2 9.86 15.45 1.58
CA GLY A 2 10.65 14.24 1.36
C GLY A 2 11.30 14.23 -0.03
N GLU A 3 12.27 13.34 -0.23
CA GLU A 3 12.93 13.14 -1.51
C GLU A 3 11.95 12.54 -2.53
N HIS A 4 12.03 12.98 -3.80
CA HIS A 4 11.29 12.37 -4.89
C HIS A 4 12.28 11.94 -5.96
N ILE A 5 12.14 10.71 -6.48
CA ILE A 5 12.90 10.25 -7.63
C ILE A 5 11.94 10.08 -8.82
N PHE A 6 12.31 10.71 -9.93
CA PHE A 6 11.67 10.51 -11.23
C PHE A 6 12.48 9.50 -12.03
N PHE A 7 11.79 8.52 -12.62
CA PHE A 7 12.36 7.52 -13.51
C PHE A 7 11.64 7.54 -14.86
N GLU A 8 12.40 7.45 -15.94
CA GLU A 8 11.89 7.37 -17.31
C GLU A 8 12.72 6.41 -18.16
N ASN A 9 12.03 5.67 -19.03
CA ASN A 9 12.63 4.83 -20.07
C ASN A 9 11.72 4.80 -21.31
N SER A 10 12.03 3.94 -22.29
CA SER A 10 11.25 3.82 -23.54
C SER A 10 9.79 3.38 -23.33
N TRP A 11 9.43 2.83 -22.20
CA TRP A 11 8.08 2.30 -21.90
C TRP A 11 7.19 3.33 -21.21
N GLY A 12 7.77 4.31 -20.53
CA GLY A 12 7.03 5.34 -19.79
C GLY A 12 7.85 6.02 -18.72
N ALA A 13 7.16 6.65 -17.78
CA ALA A 13 7.77 7.37 -16.66
C ALA A 13 6.94 7.25 -15.39
N PHE A 14 7.60 7.37 -14.23
CA PHE A 14 6.92 7.43 -12.94
C PHE A 14 7.75 8.18 -11.90
N THR A 15 7.09 8.63 -10.84
CA THR A 15 7.73 9.31 -9.70
C THR A 15 7.37 8.59 -8.41
N VAL A 16 8.40 8.34 -7.59
CA VAL A 16 8.22 7.80 -6.23
C VAL A 16 8.70 8.84 -5.22
N ALA A 17 7.90 9.07 -4.18
CA ALA A 17 8.28 9.86 -3.01
C ALA A 17 8.86 8.96 -1.92
N SER A 18 9.83 9.47 -1.14
CA SER A 18 10.38 8.78 0.03
C SER A 18 9.30 8.50 1.08
N ARG A 19 8.41 9.45 1.34
CA ARG A 19 7.32 9.26 2.28
C ARG A 19 6.33 8.22 1.78
N GLY A 20 6.16 7.14 2.54
CA GLY A 20 5.27 6.03 2.23
C GLY A 20 5.72 5.17 1.05
N ALA A 21 6.94 5.38 0.50
CA ALA A 21 7.34 4.86 -0.81
C ALA A 21 6.26 5.14 -1.87
N SER A 22 5.64 6.33 -1.84
CA SER A 22 4.41 6.64 -2.57
C SER A 22 4.66 6.79 -4.08
N LEU A 23 3.92 6.05 -4.89
CA LEU A 23 3.89 6.25 -6.35
C LEU A 23 2.98 7.44 -6.68
N LEU A 24 3.59 8.58 -7.03
CA LEU A 24 2.86 9.85 -7.23
C LEU A 24 2.37 10.04 -8.67
N SER A 25 3.11 9.55 -9.64
CA SER A 25 2.75 9.64 -11.06
C SER A 25 3.12 8.35 -11.78
N LEU A 26 2.36 8.03 -12.81
CA LEU A 26 2.64 6.91 -13.70
C LEU A 26 2.14 7.24 -15.10
N ARG A 27 3.04 7.31 -16.07
CA ARG A 27 2.75 7.53 -17.47
C ARG A 27 3.19 6.34 -18.31
N ILE A 28 2.28 5.69 -19.00
CA ILE A 28 2.55 4.57 -19.93
C ILE A 28 1.87 4.85 -21.26
N GLY A 29 2.59 4.68 -22.36
CA GLY A 29 2.05 4.91 -23.70
C GLY A 29 1.51 6.34 -23.89
N GLY A 30 2.15 7.33 -23.25
CA GLY A 30 1.76 8.74 -23.31
C GLY A 30 0.54 9.11 -22.45
N ARG A 31 -0.01 8.18 -21.66
CA ARG A 31 -1.19 8.40 -20.81
C ARG A 31 -0.80 8.44 -19.35
N GLU A 32 -1.28 9.46 -18.63
CA GLU A 32 -1.20 9.53 -17.17
C GLU A 32 -2.27 8.62 -16.56
N LEU A 33 -1.86 7.69 -15.72
CA LEU A 33 -2.73 6.66 -15.16
C LEU A 33 -3.19 6.97 -13.72
N LEU A 34 -2.45 7.83 -12.99
CA LEU A 34 -2.78 8.18 -11.61
C LEU A 34 -3.37 9.58 -11.51
N HIS A 35 -4.24 9.77 -10.52
CA HIS A 35 -4.77 11.07 -10.16
C HIS A 35 -3.66 11.92 -9.49
N ASP A 36 -3.54 13.17 -9.91
CA ASP A 36 -2.59 14.12 -9.32
C ASP A 36 -3.31 14.94 -8.24
N PHE A 37 -2.90 14.76 -7.00
CA PHE A 37 -3.38 15.54 -5.86
C PHE A 37 -2.53 16.79 -5.60
N GLY A 38 -1.54 17.09 -6.44
CA GLY A 38 -0.60 18.19 -6.20
C GLY A 38 0.05 18.07 -4.81
N ASN A 39 0.01 19.13 -4.03
CA ASN A 39 0.61 19.16 -2.68
C ASN A 39 -0.20 18.40 -1.60
N GLN A 40 -1.40 17.93 -1.92
CA GLN A 40 -2.30 17.26 -0.96
C GLN A 40 -2.16 15.72 -0.99
N TRP A 41 -1.26 15.17 -1.79
CA TRP A 41 -1.12 13.72 -1.93
C TRP A 41 -0.87 12.99 -0.59
N GLN A 42 -0.19 13.65 0.36
CA GLN A 42 0.08 13.10 1.69
C GLN A 42 -1.20 12.95 2.53
N ASP A 43 -2.12 13.90 2.42
CA ASP A 43 -3.38 13.89 3.17
C ASP A 43 -4.26 12.70 2.77
N TRP A 44 -4.10 12.23 1.53
CA TRP A 44 -4.82 11.09 0.95
C TRP A 44 -4.04 9.78 0.99
N ALA A 45 -2.81 9.76 1.53
CA ALA A 45 -1.89 8.64 1.42
C ALA A 45 -1.76 8.11 -0.03
N SER A 46 -1.85 9.02 -1.01
CA SER A 46 -1.91 8.67 -2.43
C SER A 46 -0.67 7.92 -2.88
N GLY A 47 -0.86 6.74 -3.44
CA GLY A 47 0.20 5.86 -3.92
C GLY A 47 1.04 5.19 -2.83
N ALA A 48 0.72 5.41 -1.54
CA ALA A 48 1.50 4.88 -0.43
C ALA A 48 1.37 3.36 -0.29
N VAL A 49 2.44 2.74 0.17
CA VAL A 49 2.43 1.34 0.63
C VAL A 49 2.03 1.31 2.10
N MET A 50 1.02 0.52 2.41
CA MET A 50 0.44 0.39 3.75
C MET A 50 0.96 -0.87 4.42
N PHE A 51 1.59 -0.72 5.59
CA PHE A 51 2.14 -1.79 6.41
C PHE A 51 2.12 -1.35 7.89
N PRO A 52 1.88 -2.21 8.87
CA PRO A 52 1.61 -3.64 8.79
C PRO A 52 0.14 -4.01 8.56
N PHE A 53 -0.70 -3.06 8.22
CA PHE A 53 -2.07 -3.33 7.76
C PHE A 53 -2.57 -2.20 6.86
N PRO A 54 -3.35 -2.53 5.83
CA PRO A 54 -4.10 -1.55 5.06
C PRO A 54 -5.42 -1.22 5.77
N VAL A 55 -6.05 -0.12 5.37
CA VAL A 55 -7.36 0.35 5.82
C VAL A 55 -7.48 0.53 7.34
N ARG A 56 -8.70 0.62 7.85
CA ARG A 56 -8.98 0.71 9.29
C ARG A 56 -8.91 -0.66 9.93
N MET A 57 -8.37 -0.70 11.13
CA MET A 57 -8.39 -1.90 11.95
C MET A 57 -9.83 -2.20 12.37
N SER A 58 -10.35 -3.42 12.07
CA SER A 58 -11.74 -3.80 12.32
C SER A 58 -12.13 -3.78 13.81
N SER A 59 -11.16 -3.97 14.69
CA SER A 59 -11.30 -3.87 16.16
C SER A 59 -11.16 -2.42 16.67
N GLY A 60 -11.09 -1.42 15.79
CA GLY A 60 -10.77 -0.04 16.15
C GLY A 60 -9.28 0.18 16.32
N THR A 61 -8.70 -0.18 17.46
CA THR A 61 -7.28 0.06 17.77
C THR A 61 -6.53 -1.16 18.32
N VAL A 62 -7.20 -2.30 18.52
CA VAL A 62 -6.59 -3.46 19.16
C VAL A 62 -6.20 -4.53 18.15
N MET A 63 -4.90 -4.77 18.00
CA MET A 63 -4.37 -5.91 17.27
C MET A 63 -4.13 -7.07 18.24
N LYS A 64 -4.68 -8.25 17.91
CA LYS A 64 -4.43 -9.48 18.67
C LYS A 64 -3.49 -10.40 17.89
N PHE A 65 -2.42 -10.83 18.54
CA PHE A 65 -1.46 -11.73 17.92
C PHE A 65 -0.78 -12.61 18.95
N GLU A 66 -0.77 -13.93 18.73
CA GLU A 66 -0.15 -14.95 19.61
C GLU A 66 -0.54 -14.78 21.11
N GLY A 67 -1.81 -14.46 21.35
CA GLY A 67 -2.35 -14.31 22.71
C GLY A 67 -2.08 -12.96 23.38
N ALA A 68 -1.33 -12.07 22.75
CA ALA A 68 -1.10 -10.70 23.21
C ALA A 68 -2.02 -9.69 22.53
N GLU A 69 -2.24 -8.57 23.18
CA GLU A 69 -2.97 -7.42 22.64
C GLU A 69 -2.05 -6.21 22.51
N TYR A 70 -2.10 -5.55 21.33
CA TYR A 70 -1.32 -4.38 21.00
C TYR A 70 -2.26 -3.22 20.71
N HIS A 71 -2.16 -2.13 21.49
CA HIS A 71 -3.08 -1.00 21.45
C HIS A 71 -2.52 0.12 20.59
N TRP A 72 -2.99 0.23 19.37
CA TRP A 72 -2.59 1.24 18.41
C TRP A 72 -3.18 2.62 18.73
N PRO A 73 -2.45 3.70 18.46
CA PRO A 73 -3.00 5.06 18.58
C PRO A 73 -4.11 5.27 17.55
N ILE A 74 -5.09 6.09 17.91
CA ILE A 74 -6.08 6.59 16.97
C ILE A 74 -5.40 7.62 16.07
N ASN A 75 -5.47 7.41 14.76
CA ASN A 75 -5.07 8.38 13.74
C ASN A 75 -6.20 8.66 12.72
N ASP A 76 -7.36 8.04 12.91
CA ASP A 76 -8.63 8.39 12.27
C ASP A 76 -9.67 8.69 13.36
N GLU A 77 -9.72 9.94 13.77
CA GLU A 77 -10.59 10.41 14.86
C GLU A 77 -12.08 10.21 14.54
N LYS A 78 -12.47 10.43 13.29
CA LYS A 78 -13.86 10.27 12.85
C LYS A 78 -14.40 8.87 13.10
N HIS A 79 -13.57 7.85 12.88
CA HIS A 79 -13.95 6.44 13.01
C HIS A 79 -13.36 5.78 14.28
N ARG A 80 -12.63 6.55 15.08
CA ARG A 80 -11.95 6.09 16.32
C ARG A 80 -11.10 4.84 16.07
N ALA A 81 -10.32 4.85 15.02
CA ALA A 81 -9.58 3.69 14.55
C ALA A 81 -8.10 3.99 14.26
N ALA A 82 -7.29 2.95 14.26
CA ALA A 82 -5.99 2.97 13.63
C ALA A 82 -6.14 2.72 12.13
N LEU A 83 -5.51 3.57 11.31
CA LEU A 83 -5.65 3.60 9.85
C LEU A 83 -4.28 3.42 9.18
N HIS A 84 -4.18 2.50 8.22
CA HIS A 84 -3.07 2.29 7.29
C HIS A 84 -1.71 1.91 7.91
N GLY A 85 -1.67 1.56 9.19
CA GLY A 85 -0.43 1.14 9.85
C GLY A 85 0.58 2.26 10.02
N LEU A 86 1.85 1.97 9.72
CA LEU A 86 2.98 2.87 9.95
C LEU A 86 3.46 3.56 8.66
N THR A 87 3.64 2.78 7.62
CA THR A 87 4.49 3.15 6.48
C THR A 87 4.02 4.34 5.62
N PRO A 88 2.73 4.68 5.50
CA PRO A 88 2.34 5.89 4.76
C PRO A 88 2.93 7.19 5.33
N TRP A 89 3.36 7.15 6.58
CA TRP A 89 3.86 8.30 7.34
C TRP A 89 5.37 8.30 7.54
N GLU A 90 6.05 7.22 7.11
CA GLU A 90 7.49 7.02 7.30
C GLU A 90 8.29 7.38 6.04
N GLU A 91 9.55 7.79 6.24
CA GLU A 91 10.46 8.10 5.15
C GLU A 91 11.27 6.85 4.77
N PHE A 92 11.27 6.53 3.49
CA PHE A 92 12.06 5.47 2.90
C PHE A 92 13.32 6.03 2.24
N GLU A 93 14.40 5.29 2.30
CA GLU A 93 15.57 5.54 1.47
C GLU A 93 15.25 5.14 0.03
N LEU A 94 15.41 6.08 -0.92
CA LEU A 94 15.18 5.83 -2.33
C LEU A 94 16.49 5.59 -3.07
N THR A 95 16.50 4.60 -3.94
CA THR A 95 17.64 4.30 -4.82
C THR A 95 17.13 4.02 -6.23
N GLN A 96 17.67 4.72 -7.22
CA GLN A 96 17.43 4.38 -8.61
C GLN A 96 18.20 3.11 -8.98
N ILE A 97 17.51 2.17 -9.63
CA ILE A 97 18.07 0.91 -10.11
C ILE A 97 17.93 0.81 -11.64
N ALA A 98 18.45 -0.25 -12.25
CA ALA A 98 18.55 -0.37 -13.72
C ALA A 98 17.26 -0.07 -14.49
N ASN A 99 16.10 -0.56 -14.03
CA ASN A 99 14.81 -0.37 -14.69
C ASN A 99 13.75 0.22 -13.76
N GLY A 100 14.15 0.99 -12.75
CA GLY A 100 13.18 1.52 -11.81
C GLY A 100 13.75 2.17 -10.57
N ILE A 101 12.98 2.08 -9.49
CA ILE A 101 13.30 2.66 -8.18
C ILE A 101 13.08 1.59 -7.11
N GLN A 102 14.00 1.52 -6.16
CA GLN A 102 13.86 0.76 -4.94
C GLN A 102 13.73 1.71 -3.75
N ALA A 103 12.75 1.45 -2.89
CA ALA A 103 12.55 2.13 -1.62
C ALA A 103 12.79 1.15 -0.48
N SER A 104 13.58 1.52 0.52
CA SER A 104 13.83 0.68 1.70
C SER A 104 13.56 1.42 2.99
N TRP A 105 12.98 0.70 3.96
CA TRP A 105 12.69 1.20 5.29
C TRP A 105 13.00 0.13 6.32
N THR A 106 13.74 0.51 7.35
CA THR A 106 14.08 -0.39 8.47
C THR A 106 13.43 0.13 9.73
N TYR A 107 12.70 -0.74 10.39
CA TYR A 107 12.01 -0.48 11.65
C TYR A 107 12.61 -1.33 12.76
N ASP A 108 12.94 -0.69 13.87
CA ASP A 108 13.63 -1.32 15.02
C ASP A 108 12.71 -1.98 16.05
N GLY A 109 11.38 -1.85 15.87
CA GLY A 109 10.40 -2.37 16.83
C GLY A 109 10.18 -1.46 18.05
N ALA A 110 10.56 -0.18 17.99
CA ALA A 110 10.53 0.72 19.14
C ALA A 110 9.14 1.12 19.65
N LYS A 111 8.07 0.83 18.91
CA LYS A 111 6.70 1.19 19.32
C LYS A 111 6.05 0.03 20.08
N ASP A 112 5.60 0.26 21.31
CA ASP A 112 4.95 -0.76 22.15
C ASP A 112 3.74 -1.41 21.48
N PHE A 113 3.05 -0.67 20.64
CA PHE A 113 1.90 -1.18 19.89
C PHE A 113 2.27 -1.99 18.64
N TYR A 114 3.55 -2.01 18.25
CA TYR A 114 4.09 -2.86 17.18
C TYR A 114 5.57 -3.17 17.42
N PRO A 115 5.92 -4.02 18.40
CA PRO A 115 7.30 -4.29 18.80
C PRO A 115 7.96 -5.37 17.92
N PHE A 116 7.80 -5.29 16.61
CA PHE A 116 8.27 -6.29 15.67
C PHE A 116 9.27 -5.66 14.68
N PRO A 117 10.59 -5.77 14.93
CA PRO A 117 11.59 -5.18 14.06
C PRO A 117 11.59 -5.86 12.68
N CYS A 118 11.61 -5.03 11.63
CA CYS A 118 11.55 -5.52 10.26
C CYS A 118 12.22 -4.59 9.27
N LYS A 119 12.47 -5.10 8.06
CA LYS A 119 12.88 -4.30 6.91
C LYS A 119 11.89 -4.52 5.76
N LEU A 120 11.41 -3.42 5.20
CA LEU A 120 10.63 -3.40 3.96
C LEU A 120 11.52 -2.96 2.81
N THR A 121 11.38 -3.65 1.68
CA THR A 121 11.95 -3.24 0.41
C THR A 121 10.84 -3.25 -0.63
N ILE A 122 10.54 -2.09 -1.17
CA ILE A 122 9.55 -1.88 -2.23
C ILE A 122 10.31 -1.62 -3.51
N THR A 123 9.99 -2.37 -4.57
CA THR A 123 10.68 -2.24 -5.86
C THR A 123 9.67 -1.96 -6.96
N TYR A 124 9.87 -0.85 -7.66
CA TYR A 124 9.12 -0.41 -8.83
C TYR A 124 9.94 -0.66 -10.06
N ILE A 125 9.48 -1.51 -10.98
CA ILE A 125 10.14 -1.81 -12.25
C ILE A 125 9.21 -1.46 -13.40
N LEU A 126 9.70 -0.63 -14.33
CA LEU A 126 8.98 -0.27 -15.54
C LEU A 126 9.53 -1.04 -16.74
N SER A 127 8.68 -1.81 -17.40
CA SER A 127 9.00 -2.65 -18.54
C SER A 127 7.98 -2.50 -19.67
N GLN A 128 8.14 -3.25 -20.73
CA GLN A 128 7.15 -3.35 -21.81
C GLN A 128 5.78 -3.83 -21.33
N GLU A 129 5.74 -4.64 -20.29
CA GLU A 129 4.52 -5.20 -19.72
C GLU A 129 3.79 -4.22 -18.80
N GLY A 130 4.44 -3.11 -18.44
CA GLY A 130 3.92 -2.09 -17.53
C GLY A 130 4.80 -1.87 -16.31
N LEU A 131 4.21 -1.27 -15.28
CA LEU A 131 4.87 -1.09 -13.97
C LEU A 131 4.55 -2.29 -13.07
N SER A 132 5.59 -2.96 -12.60
CA SER A 132 5.48 -3.94 -11.53
C SER A 132 5.87 -3.31 -10.19
N LEU A 133 5.11 -3.64 -9.15
CA LEU A 133 5.39 -3.30 -7.77
C LEU A 133 5.58 -4.59 -6.99
N SER A 134 6.75 -4.77 -6.40
CA SER A 134 7.03 -5.90 -5.51
C SER A 134 7.41 -5.42 -4.12
N CYS A 135 6.93 -6.14 -3.10
CA CYS A 135 7.19 -5.86 -1.71
C CYS A 135 7.88 -7.06 -1.07
N ARG A 136 9.00 -6.79 -0.40
CA ARG A 136 9.70 -7.79 0.41
C ARG A 136 9.68 -7.34 1.86
N VAL A 137 9.17 -8.20 2.73
CA VAL A 137 9.22 -8.03 4.18
C VAL A 137 10.24 -8.99 4.74
N GLN A 138 11.21 -8.47 5.48
CA GLN A 138 12.22 -9.25 6.19
C GLN A 138 11.99 -9.05 7.70
N ASN A 139 11.74 -10.12 8.41
CA ASN A 139 11.71 -10.13 9.87
C ASN A 139 13.14 -10.01 10.40
N LEU A 140 13.41 -9.00 11.21
CA LEU A 140 14.70 -8.77 11.88
C LEU A 140 14.69 -9.22 13.34
N GLY A 141 13.52 -9.62 13.85
CA GLY A 141 13.35 -10.16 15.20
C GLY A 141 13.49 -11.67 15.27
N THR A 142 13.25 -12.21 16.45
CA THR A 142 13.30 -13.64 16.74
C THR A 142 11.92 -14.29 16.87
N THR A 143 10.87 -13.48 16.89
CA THR A 143 9.47 -13.92 17.00
C THR A 143 8.76 -13.73 15.66
N SER A 144 7.61 -14.37 15.50
CA SER A 144 6.76 -14.17 14.33
C SER A 144 6.39 -12.70 14.16
N LEU A 145 6.23 -12.26 12.91
CA LEU A 145 5.91 -10.90 12.52
C LEU A 145 4.48 -10.86 11.95
N PRO A 146 3.49 -10.27 12.66
CA PRO A 146 2.13 -10.15 12.13
C PRO A 146 2.05 -9.00 11.13
N TYR A 147 1.62 -9.25 9.90
CA TYR A 147 1.39 -8.17 8.94
C TYR A 147 0.41 -8.53 7.84
N HIS A 148 -0.19 -7.50 7.30
CA HIS A 148 -0.82 -7.43 6.00
C HIS A 148 -0.21 -6.26 5.23
N MET A 149 -0.34 -6.27 3.92
CA MET A 149 0.13 -5.18 3.07
C MET A 149 -0.97 -4.71 2.14
N GLY A 150 -0.91 -3.43 1.80
CA GLY A 150 -1.76 -2.83 0.79
C GLY A 150 -1.01 -1.73 0.05
N TRP A 151 -1.57 -1.33 -1.06
CA TRP A 151 -1.14 -0.18 -1.84
C TRP A 151 -2.34 0.72 -2.09
N HIS A 152 -2.17 2.05 -2.04
CA HIS A 152 -3.26 3.04 -2.08
C HIS A 152 -3.25 3.91 -3.36
N PRO A 153 -3.35 3.31 -4.55
CA PRO A 153 -3.36 4.07 -5.78
C PRO A 153 -4.71 4.76 -6.00
N TYR A 154 -4.66 5.94 -6.60
CA TYR A 154 -5.82 6.60 -7.16
C TYR A 154 -5.69 6.64 -8.67
N PHE A 155 -6.40 5.77 -9.36
CA PHE A 155 -6.40 5.75 -10.81
C PHE A 155 -7.32 6.82 -11.39
N LYS A 156 -6.95 7.38 -12.55
CA LYS A 156 -7.85 8.24 -13.32
C LYS A 156 -9.05 7.43 -13.80
N THR A 157 -10.22 8.06 -13.82
CA THR A 157 -11.50 7.42 -14.21
C THR A 157 -11.50 6.80 -15.62
N ASN A 158 -10.58 7.23 -16.49
CA ASN A 158 -10.40 6.68 -17.82
C ASN A 158 -9.34 5.56 -17.86
N ALA A 159 -8.87 5.08 -16.70
CA ALA A 159 -7.92 3.98 -16.67
C ALA A 159 -8.56 2.70 -17.22
N PRO A 160 -7.79 1.87 -17.94
CA PRO A 160 -8.29 0.60 -18.45
C PRO A 160 -8.72 -0.34 -17.31
N ALA A 161 -9.61 -1.26 -17.63
CA ALA A 161 -10.11 -2.26 -16.71
C ALA A 161 -8.98 -3.02 -15.99
N LEU A 162 -9.21 -3.37 -14.72
CA LEU A 162 -8.32 -4.26 -13.98
C LEU A 162 -8.23 -5.62 -14.70
N ASN A 163 -7.01 -6.08 -14.94
CA ASN A 163 -6.77 -7.39 -15.51
C ASN A 163 -5.49 -8.01 -14.88
N PRO A 164 -5.54 -9.15 -14.20
CA PRO A 164 -6.78 -9.91 -13.93
C PRO A 164 -7.72 -9.20 -12.95
N VAL A 165 -9.01 -9.45 -13.13
CA VAL A 165 -10.02 -8.98 -12.17
C VAL A 165 -9.88 -9.81 -10.90
N PRO A 166 -9.77 -9.20 -9.70
CA PRO A 166 -9.75 -9.94 -8.45
C PRO A 166 -11.00 -10.81 -8.30
N ALA A 167 -10.84 -12.05 -7.83
CA ALA A 167 -11.96 -12.97 -7.67
C ALA A 167 -12.91 -12.57 -6.52
N HIS A 168 -12.42 -11.77 -5.57
CA HIS A 168 -13.17 -11.40 -4.37
C HIS A 168 -12.86 -9.96 -3.95
N ARG A 169 -13.84 -9.35 -3.31
CA ARG A 169 -13.68 -8.08 -2.58
C ARG A 169 -14.17 -8.23 -1.14
N LEU A 170 -13.73 -7.34 -0.26
CA LEU A 170 -14.29 -7.20 1.07
C LEU A 170 -15.45 -6.19 1.02
N LYS A 171 -16.59 -6.58 1.56
CA LYS A 171 -17.73 -5.67 1.72
C LYS A 171 -17.36 -4.59 2.73
N LYS A 172 -17.59 -3.34 2.36
CA LYS A 172 -17.44 -2.21 3.28
C LYS A 172 -18.61 -2.22 4.26
N ASN A 173 -18.35 -2.21 5.56
CA ASN A 173 -19.42 -2.06 6.55
C ASN A 173 -19.80 -0.57 6.73
N GLU A 174 -20.81 -0.29 7.56
CA GLU A 174 -21.35 1.05 7.79
C GLU A 174 -20.31 2.06 8.32
N VAL A 175 -19.24 1.58 8.97
CA VAL A 175 -18.14 2.39 9.49
C VAL A 175 -16.88 2.33 8.61
N SER A 176 -17.04 1.95 7.35
CA SER A 176 -15.95 1.84 6.36
C SER A 176 -14.80 0.91 6.76
N HIS A 177 -15.08 -0.11 7.55
CA HIS A 177 -14.14 -1.18 7.86
C HIS A 177 -14.28 -2.34 6.88
N PRO A 178 -13.21 -3.13 6.64
CA PRO A 178 -13.30 -4.37 5.90
C PRO A 178 -14.27 -5.32 6.59
N GLY A 179 -15.24 -5.83 5.85
CA GLY A 179 -16.24 -6.77 6.33
C GLY A 179 -16.10 -8.13 5.66
N GLU A 180 -17.24 -8.73 5.34
CA GLU A 180 -17.33 -10.03 4.72
C GLU A 180 -16.64 -10.09 3.35
N LYS A 181 -15.96 -11.20 3.07
CA LYS A 181 -15.40 -11.50 1.75
C LYS A 181 -16.53 -11.96 0.82
N ILE A 182 -16.73 -11.22 -0.25
CA ILE A 182 -17.76 -11.51 -1.26
C ILE A 182 -17.17 -11.69 -2.65
N PRO A 183 -17.80 -12.45 -3.55
CA PRO A 183 -17.38 -12.52 -4.95
C PRO A 183 -17.34 -11.14 -5.58
N PHE A 184 -16.41 -10.95 -6.49
CA PHE A 184 -16.26 -9.73 -7.25
C PHE A 184 -16.46 -10.02 -8.74
N GLU A 185 -17.48 -9.39 -9.34
CA GLU A 185 -17.86 -9.59 -10.74
C GLU A 185 -17.40 -8.44 -11.65
N GLY A 186 -16.67 -7.47 -11.10
CA GLY A 186 -16.20 -6.29 -11.81
C GLY A 186 -16.72 -4.99 -11.21
N PHE A 187 -16.24 -3.86 -11.74
CA PHE A 187 -16.75 -2.53 -11.39
C PHE A 187 -17.69 -2.01 -12.46
N ASP A 188 -18.75 -1.35 -12.03
CA ASP A 188 -19.39 -0.35 -12.85
C ASP A 188 -18.56 0.94 -12.79
N TRP A 189 -17.77 1.19 -13.81
CA TRP A 189 -16.89 2.35 -13.90
C TRP A 189 -17.64 3.66 -14.16
N THR A 190 -18.97 3.63 -14.24
CA THR A 190 -19.81 4.83 -14.31
C THR A 190 -20.03 5.44 -12.93
N GLU A 191 -19.74 4.69 -11.85
CA GLU A 191 -19.83 5.16 -10.46
C GLU A 191 -18.44 5.37 -9.88
N GLU A 192 -18.33 6.33 -8.94
CA GLU A 192 -17.12 6.55 -8.17
C GLU A 192 -16.88 5.37 -7.22
N VAL A 193 -15.79 4.64 -7.45
CA VAL A 193 -15.42 3.51 -6.61
C VAL A 193 -14.47 3.97 -5.51
N ASP A 194 -15.03 4.52 -4.42
CA ASP A 194 -14.26 4.84 -3.24
C ASP A 194 -14.07 3.59 -2.36
N GLY A 195 -12.80 3.25 -2.13
CA GLY A 195 -12.40 2.28 -1.13
C GLY A 195 -12.84 0.84 -1.41
N ALA A 196 -12.61 0.34 -2.60
CA ALA A 196 -12.73 -1.09 -2.86
C ALA A 196 -11.52 -1.84 -2.27
N PHE A 197 -11.79 -2.84 -1.45
CA PHE A 197 -10.77 -3.69 -0.84
C PHE A 197 -10.76 -5.04 -1.55
N PHE A 198 -9.60 -5.41 -2.10
CA PHE A 198 -9.40 -6.70 -2.74
C PHE A 198 -8.49 -7.56 -1.88
N MET A 199 -8.86 -8.82 -1.71
CA MET A 199 -8.00 -9.85 -1.16
C MET A 199 -7.92 -11.00 -2.15
N ASP A 200 -6.82 -11.07 -2.87
CA ASP A 200 -6.42 -12.30 -3.51
C ASP A 200 -5.56 -13.12 -2.53
N SER A 201 -5.68 -14.44 -2.60
CA SER A 201 -4.81 -15.32 -1.85
C SER A 201 -3.37 -15.08 -2.29
N ILE A 202 -2.57 -14.45 -1.44
CA ILE A 202 -1.11 -14.41 -1.62
C ILE A 202 -0.65 -15.85 -1.49
N LYS A 203 -0.16 -16.45 -2.58
CA LYS A 203 0.60 -17.68 -2.49
C LYS A 203 1.88 -17.32 -1.76
N HIS A 204 2.04 -17.81 -0.54
CA HIS A 204 3.34 -17.80 0.12
C HIS A 204 4.28 -18.60 -0.77
N GLY A 205 5.28 -17.94 -1.33
CA GLY A 205 6.38 -18.64 -1.97
C GLY A 205 7.09 -19.43 -0.88
N ASP A 206 7.35 -20.72 -1.15
CA ASP A 206 8.13 -21.56 -0.28
C ASP A 206 9.46 -20.86 -0.01
N THR A 207 9.73 -20.57 1.25
CA THR A 207 11.04 -20.14 1.72
C THR A 207 11.94 -21.36 1.71
N THR A 208 12.77 -21.48 0.68
CA THR A 208 13.98 -22.32 0.71
C THR A 208 15.14 -21.52 1.28
#